data_ee1551df30789b7d9232dba9f03616a8
#
_entry.id   ee1551df30789b7d9232dba9f03616a8
#
_cell.length_a   1.000
_cell.length_b   1.000
_cell.length_c   1.000
_cell.angle_alpha   90.00
_cell.angle_beta   90.00
_cell.angle_gamma   90.00
#
_symmetry.space_group_name_H-M   'P 1'
#
loop_
_entity.id
_entity.type
_entity.pdbx_description
1 polymer ?
#
loop_
_entity_poly.entity_id
_entity_poly.type
_entity_poly.pdbx_seq_one_letter_code
_entity_poly.pdbx_strand_id
1 'polypeptide(L)'
;MSTTPTQQLSDAGVSIWLDDLSRNRLETGTLQKLIDEKNVVGVTTNPSIFHAAITAGTDYDATIAAQAAAGASIEETIFEITTTDVADACDLFAPIAAATNGVDGRVSIEVDPRLAWDTAGTIAEAKHLYAKVNKDNVHIKIPATLEGLEAITATLAEGISVNVTLIFSLERYRAVINAFQSGLEQAKENGHDLSKIHSVASFFVSRVDSEIDKRLDAIGTDEAKALKGKAGVANARLAYQVYEELFSTERWAVLAEAGALPQRPLWASTGVKDPAYPDTLYVTELVAAGVVNTMPEKTLDATFDHGVVTGDTITGTYDEANETLNALEALGVSYNDVVTLLETEGLEKFVGSWKELLADVEGALVTARKAS
;
A
#
# COMPACT_ATOMS: atom_id res chain seq x y z
N MET A 1 -2.51 -14.00 30.54
CA MET A 1 -2.67 -12.62 29.99
C MET A 1 -3.56 -12.75 28.78
N SER A 2 -4.55 -11.90 28.61
CA SER A 2 -5.33 -11.89 27.35
C SER A 2 -4.42 -11.46 26.19
N THR A 3 -4.51 -12.14 25.06
CA THR A 3 -3.78 -11.79 23.85
C THR A 3 -4.25 -10.41 23.38
N THR A 4 -3.35 -9.53 22.95
CA THR A 4 -3.73 -8.21 22.41
C THR A 4 -4.52 -8.36 21.12
N PRO A 5 -5.39 -7.40 20.74
CA PRO A 5 -6.10 -7.45 19.46
C PRO A 5 -5.16 -7.53 18.26
N THR A 6 -4.01 -6.86 18.29
CA THR A 6 -2.99 -6.94 17.22
C THR A 6 -2.36 -8.33 17.13
N GLN A 7 -2.13 -8.99 18.26
CA GLN A 7 -1.68 -10.38 18.25
C GLN A 7 -2.77 -11.33 17.71
N GLN A 8 -4.03 -11.10 18.07
CA GLN A 8 -5.14 -11.90 17.51
C GLN A 8 -5.26 -11.75 15.99
N LEU A 9 -5.01 -10.54 15.43
CA LEU A 9 -4.94 -10.34 13.98
C LEU A 9 -3.79 -11.15 13.36
N SER A 10 -2.60 -11.09 13.96
CA SER A 10 -1.44 -11.87 13.50
C SER A 10 -1.70 -13.37 13.56
N ASP A 11 -2.33 -13.86 14.65
CA ASP A 11 -2.70 -15.26 14.82
C ASP A 11 -3.76 -15.70 13.77
N ALA A 12 -4.62 -14.77 13.32
CA ALA A 12 -5.59 -15.00 12.25
C ALA A 12 -4.96 -14.92 10.83
N GLY A 13 -3.66 -14.65 10.72
CA GLY A 13 -2.93 -14.60 9.45
C GLY A 13 -2.92 -13.24 8.78
N VAL A 14 -3.24 -12.16 9.49
CA VAL A 14 -3.14 -10.78 9.01
C VAL A 14 -1.77 -10.21 9.34
N SER A 15 -1.05 -9.73 8.33
CA SER A 15 0.18 -8.95 8.52
C SER A 15 -0.16 -7.48 8.74
N ILE A 16 0.22 -6.92 9.89
CA ILE A 16 -0.02 -5.52 10.23
C ILE A 16 1.15 -4.69 9.75
N TRP A 17 0.90 -3.76 8.81
CA TRP A 17 1.89 -2.79 8.36
C TRP A 17 1.50 -1.39 8.79
N LEU A 18 2.50 -0.54 9.03
CA LEU A 18 2.30 0.87 9.34
C LEU A 18 2.30 1.68 8.05
N ASP A 19 1.30 2.53 7.84
CA ASP A 19 1.24 3.48 6.71
C ASP A 19 1.83 4.82 7.13
N ASP A 20 3.10 4.80 7.51
CA ASP A 20 3.89 5.96 7.94
C ASP A 20 5.37 5.61 8.02
N LEU A 21 6.24 6.58 7.68
CA LEU A 21 7.69 6.51 7.87
C LEU A 21 8.26 7.93 7.97
N SER A 22 9.17 8.12 8.91
CA SER A 22 9.97 9.34 9.03
C SER A 22 11.32 9.03 9.67
N ARG A 23 12.30 9.88 9.43
CA ARG A 23 13.61 9.79 10.09
C ARG A 23 13.47 9.85 11.62
N ASN A 24 12.59 10.71 12.09
CA ASN A 24 12.28 10.82 13.52
C ASN A 24 11.86 9.47 14.12
N ARG A 25 10.99 8.71 13.44
CA ARG A 25 10.57 7.38 13.93
C ARG A 25 11.72 6.39 14.01
N LEU A 26 12.64 6.46 13.07
CA LEU A 26 13.83 5.59 13.05
C LEU A 26 14.80 5.95 14.17
N GLU A 27 15.16 7.23 14.28
CA GLU A 27 16.16 7.71 15.24
C GLU A 27 15.70 7.66 16.70
N THR A 28 14.41 7.92 16.95
CA THR A 28 13.85 7.88 18.31
C THR A 28 13.48 6.48 18.79
N GLY A 29 13.53 5.48 17.88
CA GLY A 29 13.12 4.10 18.17
C GLY A 29 11.61 3.90 18.29
N THR A 30 10.81 4.88 17.88
CA THR A 30 9.33 4.78 17.93
C THR A 30 8.83 3.68 17.02
N LEU A 31 9.44 3.52 15.83
CA LEU A 31 9.09 2.42 14.92
C LEU A 31 9.43 1.05 15.52
N GLN A 32 10.60 0.90 16.16
CA GLN A 32 10.97 -0.33 16.86
C GLN A 32 9.95 -0.68 17.95
N LYS A 33 9.50 0.31 18.69
CA LYS A 33 8.48 0.11 19.73
C LYS A 33 7.16 -0.42 19.15
N LEU A 34 6.72 0.06 18.00
CA LEU A 34 5.52 -0.47 17.33
C LEU A 34 5.70 -1.92 16.84
N ILE A 35 6.91 -2.28 16.41
CA ILE A 35 7.28 -3.66 16.07
C ILE A 35 7.16 -4.54 17.31
N ASP A 36 7.77 -4.14 18.42
CA ASP A 36 7.88 -4.95 19.63
C ASP A 36 6.55 -5.09 20.37
N GLU A 37 5.73 -4.03 20.40
CA GLU A 37 4.53 -3.96 21.23
C GLU A 37 3.22 -4.19 20.48
N LYS A 38 3.16 -3.87 19.16
CA LYS A 38 1.91 -3.84 18.39
C LYS A 38 1.91 -4.72 17.13
N ASN A 39 2.87 -5.64 17.03
CA ASN A 39 2.95 -6.62 15.96
C ASN A 39 3.10 -6.00 14.54
N VAL A 40 3.71 -4.82 14.42
CA VAL A 40 4.00 -4.22 13.12
C VAL A 40 5.12 -5.01 12.44
N VAL A 41 4.85 -5.49 11.22
CA VAL A 41 5.77 -6.35 10.46
C VAL A 41 6.13 -5.81 9.08
N GLY A 42 5.80 -4.54 8.80
CA GLY A 42 6.15 -3.86 7.56
C GLY A 42 5.71 -2.41 7.55
N VAL A 43 6.09 -1.70 6.50
CA VAL A 43 5.79 -0.28 6.31
C VAL A 43 5.42 0.01 4.87
N THR A 44 4.40 0.86 4.69
CA THR A 44 4.10 1.51 3.41
C THR A 44 4.41 2.99 3.47
N THR A 45 4.91 3.54 2.38
CA THR A 45 5.09 4.97 2.18
C THR A 45 4.34 5.46 0.94
N ASN A 46 4.18 6.74 0.83
CA ASN A 46 3.65 7.43 -0.34
C ASN A 46 4.11 8.90 -0.33
N PRO A 47 3.90 9.67 -1.41
CA PRO A 47 4.32 11.07 -1.48
C PRO A 47 3.81 11.93 -0.33
N SER A 48 2.59 11.73 0.14
CA SER A 48 2.02 12.52 1.24
C SER A 48 2.70 12.24 2.58
N ILE A 49 3.13 10.99 2.81
CA ILE A 49 3.86 10.60 4.03
C ILE A 49 5.22 11.28 4.06
N PHE A 50 5.98 11.22 2.96
CA PHE A 50 7.29 11.87 2.89
C PHE A 50 7.17 13.39 2.94
N HIS A 51 6.16 13.99 2.29
CA HIS A 51 5.90 15.41 2.41
C HIS A 51 5.66 15.81 3.87
N ALA A 52 4.78 15.11 4.57
CA ALA A 52 4.52 15.36 5.99
C ALA A 52 5.78 15.16 6.86
N ALA A 53 6.56 14.11 6.62
CA ALA A 53 7.77 13.82 7.38
C ALA A 53 8.84 14.91 7.22
N ILE A 54 9.12 15.32 5.97
CA ILE A 54 10.19 16.28 5.65
C ILE A 54 9.83 17.69 6.14
N THR A 55 8.54 18.03 6.18
CA THR A 55 8.07 19.36 6.62
C THR A 55 7.78 19.48 8.11
N ALA A 56 7.73 18.35 8.85
CA ALA A 56 7.31 18.35 10.26
C ALA A 56 8.34 18.87 11.27
N GLY A 57 9.60 19.09 10.87
CA GLY A 57 10.64 19.49 11.82
C GLY A 57 11.99 19.77 11.17
N THR A 58 13.07 19.49 11.87
CA THR A 58 14.46 19.76 11.46
C THR A 58 15.27 18.49 11.17
N ASP A 59 14.65 17.33 11.21
CA ASP A 59 15.34 16.02 11.10
C ASP A 59 16.04 15.83 9.74
N TYR A 60 15.62 16.57 8.72
CA TYR A 60 16.19 16.53 7.38
C TYR A 60 17.13 17.69 7.03
N ASP A 61 17.27 18.70 7.90
CA ASP A 61 18.05 19.92 7.63
C ASP A 61 19.51 19.63 7.31
N ALA A 62 20.13 18.69 8.04
CA ALA A 62 21.53 18.32 7.81
C ALA A 62 21.71 17.66 6.43
N THR A 63 20.78 16.79 6.02
CA THR A 63 20.81 16.15 4.68
C THR A 63 20.60 17.20 3.60
N ILE A 64 19.61 18.08 3.75
CA ILE A 64 19.33 19.16 2.79
C ILE A 64 20.53 20.11 2.67
N ALA A 65 21.18 20.46 3.77
CA ALA A 65 22.40 21.29 3.75
C ALA A 65 23.55 20.61 3.01
N ALA A 66 23.75 19.30 3.22
CA ALA A 66 24.75 18.52 2.51
C ALA A 66 24.49 18.44 1.00
N GLN A 67 23.23 18.21 0.60
CA GLN A 67 22.80 18.18 -0.79
C GLN A 67 22.94 19.58 -1.44
N ALA A 68 22.61 20.65 -0.71
CA ALA A 68 22.80 22.02 -1.17
C ALA A 68 24.28 22.33 -1.44
N ALA A 69 25.19 21.93 -0.55
CA ALA A 69 26.62 22.09 -0.70
C ALA A 69 27.21 21.26 -1.87
N ALA A 70 26.62 20.10 -2.15
CA ALA A 70 26.96 19.25 -3.30
C ALA A 70 26.41 19.78 -4.63
N GLY A 71 25.55 20.79 -4.61
CA GLY A 71 24.89 21.34 -5.81
C GLY A 71 23.79 20.45 -6.40
N ALA A 72 23.24 19.51 -5.59
CA ALA A 72 22.22 18.59 -6.01
C ALA A 72 20.93 19.27 -6.46
N SER A 73 20.19 18.67 -7.40
CA SER A 73 18.85 19.11 -7.79
C SER A 73 17.82 18.81 -6.69
N ILE A 74 16.61 19.29 -6.88
CA ILE A 74 15.49 19.05 -5.96
C ILE A 74 15.17 17.56 -5.95
N GLU A 75 15.02 16.96 -7.14
CA GLU A 75 14.71 15.54 -7.30
C GLU A 75 15.81 14.64 -6.69
N GLU A 76 17.09 14.95 -6.92
CA GLU A 76 18.20 14.20 -6.31
C GLU A 76 18.18 14.31 -4.79
N THR A 77 17.78 15.45 -4.23
CA THR A 77 17.67 15.65 -2.79
C THR A 77 16.54 14.80 -2.20
N ILE A 78 15.36 14.81 -2.81
CA ILE A 78 14.22 13.97 -2.39
C ILE A 78 14.58 12.48 -2.52
N PHE A 79 15.19 12.09 -3.62
CA PHE A 79 15.64 10.72 -3.87
C PHE A 79 16.62 10.25 -2.78
N GLU A 80 17.60 11.06 -2.42
CA GLU A 80 18.56 10.75 -1.34
C GLU A 80 17.87 10.59 0.02
N ILE A 81 16.99 11.52 0.37
CA ILE A 81 16.25 11.48 1.65
C ILE A 81 15.38 10.23 1.73
N THR A 82 14.55 9.99 0.74
CA THR A 82 13.55 8.91 0.78
C THR A 82 14.17 7.53 0.71
N THR A 83 15.20 7.37 -0.13
CA THR A 83 15.91 6.08 -0.25
C THR A 83 16.74 5.76 0.99
N THR A 84 17.32 6.76 1.66
CA THR A 84 18.04 6.57 2.92
C THR A 84 17.09 6.10 4.02
N ASP A 85 15.98 6.81 4.25
CA ASP A 85 15.01 6.43 5.28
C ASP A 85 14.41 5.05 5.02
N VAL A 86 14.15 4.70 3.75
CA VAL A 86 13.66 3.37 3.39
C VAL A 86 14.72 2.29 3.60
N ALA A 87 15.99 2.55 3.28
CA ALA A 87 17.07 1.60 3.53
C ALA A 87 17.26 1.34 5.04
N ASP A 88 17.22 2.40 5.86
CA ASP A 88 17.31 2.29 7.32
C ASP A 88 16.11 1.52 7.90
N ALA A 89 14.91 1.77 7.39
CA ALA A 89 13.72 0.99 7.76
C ALA A 89 13.86 -0.47 7.33
N CYS A 90 14.38 -0.75 6.14
CA CYS A 90 14.65 -2.13 5.69
C CYS A 90 15.60 -2.86 6.64
N ASP A 91 16.64 -2.19 7.13
CA ASP A 91 17.58 -2.77 8.11
C ASP A 91 16.89 -3.07 9.44
N LEU A 92 16.01 -2.18 9.90
CA LEU A 92 15.22 -2.38 11.10
C LEU A 92 14.30 -3.61 10.99
N PHE A 93 13.70 -3.82 9.82
CA PHE A 93 12.80 -4.96 9.54
C PHE A 93 13.53 -6.23 9.07
N ALA A 94 14.85 -6.20 8.84
CA ALA A 94 15.61 -7.36 8.35
C ALA A 94 15.47 -8.63 9.22
N PRO A 95 15.41 -8.57 10.57
CA PRO A 95 15.19 -9.77 11.38
C PRO A 95 13.82 -10.42 11.11
N ILE A 96 12.76 -9.63 10.88
CA ILE A 96 11.43 -10.14 10.53
C ILE A 96 11.45 -10.75 9.13
N ALA A 97 12.08 -10.08 8.17
CA ALA A 97 12.22 -10.62 6.82
C ALA A 97 12.96 -11.95 6.81
N ALA A 98 14.03 -12.09 7.59
CA ALA A 98 14.76 -13.34 7.73
C ALA A 98 13.91 -14.45 8.38
N ALA A 99 13.15 -14.13 9.43
CA ALA A 99 12.32 -15.08 10.16
C ALA A 99 11.12 -15.58 9.34
N THR A 100 10.63 -14.78 8.39
CA THR A 100 9.46 -15.07 7.56
C THR A 100 9.80 -15.45 6.11
N ASN A 101 11.06 -15.74 5.82
CA ASN A 101 11.56 -15.98 4.45
C ASN A 101 11.14 -14.86 3.46
N GLY A 102 11.14 -13.64 3.94
CA GLY A 102 10.82 -12.45 3.14
C GLY A 102 9.32 -12.19 2.94
N VAL A 103 8.42 -12.96 3.52
CA VAL A 103 6.97 -12.72 3.42
C VAL A 103 6.60 -11.40 4.11
N ASP A 104 7.13 -11.16 5.29
CA ASP A 104 7.00 -9.90 6.02
C ASP A 104 8.37 -9.20 6.21
N GLY A 105 8.42 -8.15 7.00
CA GLY A 105 9.59 -7.31 7.15
C GLY A 105 9.83 -6.41 5.93
N ARG A 106 8.78 -6.06 5.22
CA ARG A 106 8.83 -5.31 3.96
C ARG A 106 8.65 -3.82 4.16
N VAL A 107 9.38 -3.04 3.38
CA VAL A 107 9.26 -1.59 3.32
C VAL A 107 9.02 -1.17 1.88
N SER A 108 7.98 -0.35 1.64
CA SER A 108 7.64 0.09 0.28
C SER A 108 8.10 1.51 0.03
N ILE A 109 8.69 1.76 -1.15
CA ILE A 109 8.99 3.09 -1.70
C ILE A 109 8.33 3.23 -3.07
N GLU A 110 7.66 4.36 -3.32
CA GLU A 110 6.87 4.59 -4.53
C GLU A 110 7.68 5.32 -5.59
N VAL A 111 7.51 4.93 -6.85
CA VAL A 111 8.02 5.67 -8.00
C VAL A 111 7.39 7.07 -8.06
N ASP A 112 8.03 8.02 -8.75
CA ASP A 112 7.47 9.35 -8.96
C ASP A 112 6.06 9.23 -9.58
N PRO A 113 5.01 9.74 -8.91
CA PRO A 113 3.63 9.61 -9.39
C PRO A 113 3.36 10.31 -10.72
N ARG A 114 4.23 11.23 -11.16
CA ARG A 114 4.17 11.87 -12.48
C ARG A 114 4.42 10.88 -13.61
N LEU A 115 5.05 9.74 -13.32
CA LEU A 115 5.34 8.66 -14.27
C LEU A 115 4.19 7.65 -14.43
N ALA A 116 3.08 7.83 -13.73
CA ALA A 116 1.96 6.86 -13.71
C ALA A 116 1.42 6.48 -15.11
N TRP A 117 1.63 7.33 -16.11
CA TRP A 117 1.23 7.12 -17.52
C TRP A 117 2.43 6.94 -18.47
N ASP A 118 3.62 6.75 -17.94
CA ASP A 118 4.85 6.51 -18.68
C ASP A 118 5.47 5.17 -18.25
N THR A 119 5.17 4.12 -19.01
CA THR A 119 5.69 2.76 -18.77
C THR A 119 7.21 2.73 -18.70
N ALA A 120 7.89 3.34 -19.67
CA ALA A 120 9.35 3.30 -19.76
C ALA A 120 10.01 4.08 -18.60
N GLY A 121 9.48 5.25 -18.29
CA GLY A 121 9.93 6.06 -17.16
C GLY A 121 9.72 5.34 -15.83
N THR A 122 8.56 4.71 -15.63
CA THR A 122 8.26 3.92 -14.42
C THR A 122 9.23 2.74 -14.25
N ILE A 123 9.54 2.00 -15.32
CA ILE A 123 10.51 0.89 -15.26
C ILE A 123 11.91 1.40 -14.89
N ALA A 124 12.34 2.50 -15.51
CA ALA A 124 13.67 3.07 -15.23
C ALA A 124 13.78 3.54 -13.78
N GLU A 125 12.75 4.24 -13.27
CA GLU A 125 12.70 4.72 -11.89
C GLU A 125 12.64 3.56 -10.90
N ALA A 126 11.83 2.53 -11.16
CA ALA A 126 11.75 1.36 -10.31
C ALA A 126 13.11 0.67 -10.13
N LYS A 127 13.86 0.48 -11.21
CA LYS A 127 15.23 -0.07 -11.17
C LYS A 127 16.19 0.85 -10.42
N HIS A 128 16.08 2.16 -10.62
CA HIS A 128 16.91 3.16 -9.95
C HIS A 128 16.70 3.16 -8.43
N LEU A 129 15.43 3.19 -7.98
CA LEU A 129 15.07 3.09 -6.57
C LEU A 129 15.58 1.78 -5.95
N TYR A 130 15.35 0.64 -6.61
CA TYR A 130 15.79 -0.66 -6.13
C TYR A 130 17.31 -0.72 -5.96
N ALA A 131 18.06 -0.26 -6.98
CA ALA A 131 19.53 -0.24 -6.95
C ALA A 131 20.08 0.68 -5.85
N LYS A 132 19.43 1.83 -5.60
CA LYS A 132 19.86 2.79 -4.57
C LYS A 132 19.55 2.30 -3.16
N VAL A 133 18.36 1.80 -2.91
CA VAL A 133 17.98 1.24 -1.60
C VAL A 133 18.82 0.00 -1.28
N ASN A 134 19.06 -0.85 -2.28
CA ASN A 134 19.93 -2.03 -2.18
C ASN A 134 19.64 -2.92 -0.97
N LYS A 135 18.37 -3.25 -0.76
CA LYS A 135 17.87 -4.14 0.30
C LYS A 135 16.91 -5.18 -0.27
N ASP A 136 17.07 -6.45 0.13
CA ASP A 136 16.24 -7.56 -0.38
C ASP A 136 14.77 -7.45 0.06
N ASN A 137 14.50 -6.74 1.16
CA ASN A 137 13.15 -6.58 1.72
C ASN A 137 12.46 -5.29 1.32
N VAL A 138 12.96 -4.56 0.31
CA VAL A 138 12.25 -3.42 -0.28
C VAL A 138 11.19 -3.90 -1.27
N HIS A 139 10.05 -3.21 -1.29
CA HIS A 139 9.07 -3.25 -2.39
C HIS A 139 9.11 -1.93 -3.16
N ILE A 140 9.22 -2.01 -4.46
CA ILE A 140 8.99 -0.83 -5.31
C ILE A 140 7.50 -0.68 -5.55
N LYS A 141 6.94 0.47 -5.18
CA LYS A 141 5.51 0.70 -5.27
C LYS A 141 5.17 1.38 -6.59
N ILE A 142 4.25 0.77 -7.35
CA ILE A 142 3.88 1.18 -8.72
C ILE A 142 2.36 1.30 -8.81
N PRO A 143 1.81 2.43 -9.32
CA PRO A 143 0.36 2.58 -9.53
C PRO A 143 -0.19 1.60 -10.57
N ALA A 144 -1.39 1.11 -10.35
CA ALA A 144 -2.09 0.15 -11.21
C ALA A 144 -2.78 0.82 -12.41
N THR A 145 -2.16 1.82 -13.05
CA THR A 145 -2.64 2.34 -14.33
C THR A 145 -2.47 1.31 -15.44
N LEU A 146 -3.06 1.51 -16.61
CA LEU A 146 -2.86 0.60 -17.73
C LEU A 146 -1.39 0.53 -18.15
N GLU A 147 -0.71 1.67 -18.18
CA GLU A 147 0.73 1.80 -18.44
C GLU A 147 1.54 1.18 -17.28
N GLY A 148 1.06 1.32 -16.06
CA GLY A 148 1.65 0.73 -14.86
C GLY A 148 1.63 -0.79 -14.87
N LEU A 149 0.62 -1.43 -15.45
CA LEU A 149 0.55 -2.90 -15.55
C LEU A 149 1.73 -3.48 -16.33
N GLU A 150 2.12 -2.83 -17.43
CA GLU A 150 3.31 -3.23 -18.21
C GLU A 150 4.59 -3.00 -17.40
N ALA A 151 4.68 -1.88 -16.68
CA ALA A 151 5.82 -1.57 -15.82
C ALA A 151 5.96 -2.56 -14.66
N ILE A 152 4.84 -2.96 -14.04
CA ILE A 152 4.80 -4.00 -12.99
C ILE A 152 5.36 -5.32 -13.51
N THR A 153 4.87 -5.77 -14.68
CA THR A 153 5.35 -7.00 -15.34
C THR A 153 6.86 -6.94 -15.58
N ALA A 154 7.36 -5.87 -16.18
CA ALA A 154 8.77 -5.70 -16.49
C ALA A 154 9.65 -5.60 -15.24
N THR A 155 9.18 -4.95 -14.18
CA THR A 155 9.91 -4.81 -12.91
C THR A 155 10.03 -6.16 -12.21
N LEU A 156 8.95 -6.94 -12.14
CA LEU A 156 8.97 -8.30 -11.60
C LEU A 156 9.87 -9.24 -12.42
N ALA A 157 9.88 -9.09 -13.75
CA ALA A 157 10.73 -9.88 -14.65
C ALA A 157 12.25 -9.72 -14.37
N GLU A 158 12.66 -8.60 -13.75
CA GLU A 158 14.02 -8.34 -13.28
C GLU A 158 14.32 -8.87 -11.86
N GLY A 159 13.38 -9.61 -11.27
CA GLY A 159 13.51 -10.15 -9.90
C GLY A 159 13.22 -9.12 -8.79
N ILE A 160 12.65 -7.98 -9.12
CA ILE A 160 12.35 -6.90 -8.17
C ILE A 160 10.96 -7.09 -7.57
N SER A 161 10.86 -7.08 -6.25
CA SER A 161 9.58 -7.17 -5.52
C SER A 161 8.75 -5.88 -5.66
N VAL A 162 7.43 -6.01 -5.87
CA VAL A 162 6.55 -4.89 -6.20
C VAL A 162 5.34 -4.81 -5.26
N ASN A 163 5.05 -3.59 -4.79
CA ASN A 163 3.76 -3.22 -4.18
C ASN A 163 2.92 -2.50 -5.25
N VAL A 164 1.88 -3.13 -5.74
CA VAL A 164 0.98 -2.51 -6.72
C VAL A 164 -0.04 -1.66 -5.99
N THR A 165 -0.17 -0.36 -6.32
CA THR A 165 -1.00 0.58 -5.56
C THR A 165 -2.12 1.22 -6.39
N LEU A 166 -3.03 1.92 -5.69
CA LEU A 166 -4.19 2.61 -6.27
C LEU A 166 -5.14 1.67 -7.03
N ILE A 167 -5.38 0.50 -6.44
CA ILE A 167 -6.37 -0.46 -6.94
C ILE A 167 -7.70 -0.16 -6.24
N PHE A 168 -8.77 0.08 -7.02
CA PHE A 168 -10.11 0.35 -6.52
C PHE A 168 -11.15 -0.62 -7.08
N SER A 169 -10.93 -1.17 -8.28
CA SER A 169 -11.89 -2.04 -8.95
C SER A 169 -11.46 -3.51 -8.97
N LEU A 170 -12.44 -4.39 -8.98
CA LEU A 170 -12.24 -5.84 -9.13
C LEU A 170 -11.64 -6.18 -10.49
N GLU A 171 -12.05 -5.47 -11.55
CA GLU A 171 -11.51 -5.65 -12.89
C GLU A 171 -10.02 -5.29 -12.93
N ARG A 172 -9.64 -4.12 -12.36
CA ARG A 172 -8.23 -3.71 -12.29
C ARG A 172 -7.42 -4.69 -11.45
N TYR A 173 -7.98 -5.22 -10.36
CA TYR A 173 -7.29 -6.20 -9.53
C TYR A 173 -7.02 -7.50 -10.28
N ARG A 174 -7.97 -7.99 -11.09
CA ARG A 174 -7.73 -9.14 -11.98
C ARG A 174 -6.59 -8.87 -12.97
N ALA A 175 -6.53 -7.67 -13.55
CA ALA A 175 -5.46 -7.26 -14.44
C ALA A 175 -4.10 -7.17 -13.71
N VAL A 176 -4.08 -6.69 -12.48
CA VAL A 176 -2.88 -6.64 -11.62
C VAL A 176 -2.35 -8.04 -11.33
N ILE A 177 -3.20 -8.99 -10.97
CA ILE A 177 -2.78 -10.38 -10.73
C ILE A 177 -2.25 -11.01 -12.02
N ASN A 178 -2.87 -10.72 -13.17
CA ASN A 178 -2.36 -11.18 -14.47
C ASN A 178 -0.98 -10.60 -14.79
N ALA A 179 -0.77 -9.30 -14.55
CA ALA A 179 0.53 -8.64 -14.73
C ALA A 179 1.60 -9.25 -13.80
N PHE A 180 1.24 -9.54 -12.55
CA PHE A 180 2.09 -10.22 -11.59
C PHE A 180 2.51 -11.61 -12.07
N GLN A 181 1.56 -12.46 -12.48
CA GLN A 181 1.87 -13.80 -12.98
C GLN A 181 2.73 -13.75 -14.25
N SER A 182 2.44 -12.83 -15.18
CA SER A 182 3.25 -12.64 -16.39
C SER A 182 4.68 -12.17 -16.07
N GLY A 183 4.84 -11.30 -15.06
CA GLY A 183 6.15 -10.88 -14.56
C GLY A 183 6.95 -12.04 -13.98
N LEU A 184 6.31 -12.94 -13.21
CA LEU A 184 6.96 -14.13 -12.67
C LEU A 184 7.33 -15.16 -13.75
N GLU A 185 6.50 -15.33 -14.79
CA GLU A 185 6.83 -16.17 -15.94
C GLU A 185 8.11 -15.69 -16.62
N GLN A 186 8.20 -14.38 -16.87
CA GLN A 186 9.40 -13.75 -17.45
C GLN A 186 10.61 -13.82 -16.51
N ALA A 187 10.41 -13.59 -15.19
CA ALA A 187 11.48 -13.72 -14.21
C ALA A 187 12.08 -15.12 -14.19
N LYS A 188 11.24 -16.16 -14.30
CA LYS A 188 11.66 -17.55 -14.41
C LYS A 188 12.49 -17.78 -15.68
N GLU A 189 12.05 -17.26 -16.83
CA GLU A 189 12.78 -17.32 -18.10
C GLU A 189 14.14 -16.60 -18.02
N ASN A 190 14.19 -15.49 -17.27
CA ASN A 190 15.41 -14.72 -17.02
C ASN A 190 16.35 -15.37 -15.99
N GLY A 191 15.92 -16.49 -15.38
CA GLY A 191 16.74 -17.27 -14.42
C GLY A 191 16.70 -16.77 -12.98
N HIS A 192 15.72 -15.93 -12.62
CA HIS A 192 15.53 -15.49 -11.24
C HIS A 192 14.90 -16.58 -10.37
N ASP A 193 15.26 -16.61 -9.09
CA ASP A 193 14.63 -17.43 -8.06
C ASP A 193 13.28 -16.82 -7.65
N LEU A 194 12.19 -17.46 -8.07
CA LEU A 194 10.83 -16.95 -7.82
C LEU A 194 10.50 -16.88 -6.32
N SER A 195 11.15 -17.68 -5.47
CA SER A 195 10.93 -17.64 -4.03
C SER A 195 11.45 -16.36 -3.36
N LYS A 196 12.22 -15.55 -4.10
CA LYS A 196 12.76 -14.26 -3.64
C LYS A 196 11.93 -13.07 -4.11
N ILE A 197 10.98 -13.27 -5.02
CA ILE A 197 10.15 -12.22 -5.58
C ILE A 197 8.83 -12.21 -4.82
N HIS A 198 8.57 -11.11 -4.11
CA HIS A 198 7.36 -10.94 -3.33
C HIS A 198 6.52 -9.80 -3.90
N SER A 199 5.22 -9.88 -3.73
CA SER A 199 4.33 -8.81 -4.15
C SER A 199 3.12 -8.68 -3.24
N VAL A 200 2.63 -7.46 -3.13
CA VAL A 200 1.35 -7.13 -2.52
C VAL A 200 0.54 -6.24 -3.46
N ALA A 201 -0.78 -6.34 -3.37
CA ALA A 201 -1.72 -5.55 -4.15
C ALA A 201 -2.50 -4.64 -3.20
N SER A 202 -2.17 -3.36 -3.19
CA SER A 202 -2.78 -2.35 -2.33
C SER A 202 -4.17 -1.97 -2.86
N PHE A 203 -5.18 -2.62 -2.30
CA PHE A 203 -6.59 -2.41 -2.59
C PHE A 203 -7.17 -1.39 -1.61
N PHE A 204 -7.67 -0.29 -2.13
CA PHE A 204 -8.09 0.87 -1.34
C PHE A 204 -9.52 0.72 -0.84
N VAL A 205 -9.75 0.94 0.46
CA VAL A 205 -11.03 0.62 1.11
C VAL A 205 -11.84 1.86 1.47
N SER A 206 -11.39 2.71 2.38
CA SER A 206 -12.22 3.79 2.94
C SER A 206 -12.66 4.84 1.92
N ARG A 207 -11.89 5.05 0.85
CA ARG A 207 -12.26 6.02 -0.20
C ARG A 207 -13.49 5.58 -0.97
N VAL A 208 -13.72 4.27 -1.10
CA VAL A 208 -14.91 3.72 -1.74
C VAL A 208 -16.16 4.10 -0.94
N ASP A 209 -16.13 3.88 0.37
CA ASP A 209 -17.24 4.31 1.23
C ASP A 209 -17.43 5.83 1.18
N SER A 210 -16.36 6.62 1.25
CA SER A 210 -16.49 8.08 1.25
C SER A 210 -17.20 8.63 0.00
N GLU A 211 -16.88 8.10 -1.20
CA GLU A 211 -17.54 8.56 -2.43
C GLU A 211 -18.94 7.98 -2.58
N ILE A 212 -19.15 6.71 -2.24
CA ILE A 212 -20.47 6.08 -2.33
C ILE A 212 -21.42 6.71 -1.32
N ASP A 213 -21.01 6.93 -0.08
CA ASP A 213 -21.83 7.54 0.96
C ASP A 213 -22.28 8.95 0.58
N LYS A 214 -21.41 9.74 -0.04
CA LYS A 214 -21.75 11.05 -0.61
C LYS A 214 -22.86 10.96 -1.65
N ARG A 215 -22.82 9.93 -2.54
CA ARG A 215 -23.88 9.70 -3.54
C ARG A 215 -25.17 9.21 -2.88
N LEU A 216 -25.10 8.34 -1.87
CA LEU A 216 -26.25 7.86 -1.10
C LEU A 216 -26.91 8.99 -0.32
N ASP A 217 -26.13 9.91 0.26
CA ASP A 217 -26.67 11.11 0.93
C ASP A 217 -27.42 12.02 -0.04
N ALA A 218 -26.96 12.14 -1.28
CA ALA A 218 -27.67 12.90 -2.31
C ALA A 218 -29.00 12.25 -2.73
N ILE A 219 -29.11 10.91 -2.69
CA ILE A 219 -30.36 10.17 -2.92
C ILE A 219 -31.32 10.37 -1.74
N GLY A 220 -30.85 10.23 -0.50
CA GLY A 220 -31.52 10.59 0.73
C GLY A 220 -32.67 9.67 1.17
N THR A 221 -32.96 8.56 0.44
CA THR A 221 -33.99 7.59 0.84
C THR A 221 -33.53 6.72 2.02
N ASP A 222 -34.44 6.04 2.70
CA ASP A 222 -34.09 5.18 3.81
C ASP A 222 -33.31 3.94 3.35
N GLU A 223 -33.56 3.45 2.14
CA GLU A 223 -32.82 2.37 1.50
C GLU A 223 -31.36 2.81 1.22
N ALA A 224 -31.16 4.03 0.72
CA ALA A 224 -29.83 4.60 0.50
C ALA A 224 -29.05 4.73 1.81
N LYS A 225 -29.67 5.27 2.85
CA LYS A 225 -29.05 5.41 4.18
C LYS A 225 -28.64 4.08 4.79
N ALA A 226 -29.42 3.01 4.54
CA ALA A 226 -29.12 1.67 5.05
C ALA A 226 -27.90 1.00 4.40
N LEU A 227 -27.43 1.51 3.25
CA LEU A 227 -26.25 1.02 2.53
C LEU A 227 -24.95 1.77 2.87
N LYS A 228 -25.05 2.88 3.59
CA LYS A 228 -23.86 3.68 3.97
C LYS A 228 -22.88 2.86 4.81
N GLY A 229 -21.57 3.04 4.52
CA GLY A 229 -20.48 2.39 5.22
C GLY A 229 -20.31 0.88 4.92
N LYS A 230 -20.96 0.37 3.85
CA LYS A 230 -20.90 -1.05 3.49
C LYS A 230 -20.11 -1.36 2.22
N ALA A 231 -20.02 -0.39 1.32
CA ALA A 231 -19.47 -0.61 -0.01
C ALA A 231 -17.96 -0.93 0.02
N GLY A 232 -17.20 -0.24 0.86
CA GLY A 232 -15.76 -0.44 0.96
C GLY A 232 -15.40 -1.85 1.44
N VAL A 233 -16.08 -2.33 2.48
CA VAL A 233 -15.91 -3.70 2.99
C VAL A 233 -16.39 -4.72 1.96
N ALA A 234 -17.55 -4.53 1.34
CA ALA A 234 -18.08 -5.42 0.31
C ALA A 234 -17.11 -5.54 -0.88
N ASN A 235 -16.58 -4.42 -1.38
CA ASN A 235 -15.62 -4.40 -2.47
C ASN A 235 -14.32 -5.14 -2.12
N ALA A 236 -13.78 -4.94 -0.91
CA ALA A 236 -12.58 -5.63 -0.44
C ALA A 236 -12.81 -7.15 -0.25
N ARG A 237 -13.98 -7.56 0.26
CA ARG A 237 -14.36 -8.98 0.36
C ARG A 237 -14.39 -9.66 -1.01
N LEU A 238 -14.97 -9.00 -2.01
CA LEU A 238 -14.96 -9.52 -3.39
C LEU A 238 -13.57 -9.49 -4.03
N ALA A 239 -12.69 -8.57 -3.64
CA ALA A 239 -11.29 -8.62 -4.06
C ALA A 239 -10.59 -9.86 -3.49
N TYR A 240 -10.89 -10.25 -2.26
CA TYR A 240 -10.35 -11.50 -1.70
C TYR A 240 -10.88 -12.74 -2.44
N GLN A 241 -12.15 -12.74 -2.85
CA GLN A 241 -12.68 -13.79 -3.73
C GLN A 241 -11.91 -13.88 -5.06
N VAL A 242 -11.60 -12.73 -5.69
CA VAL A 242 -10.77 -12.68 -6.90
C VAL A 242 -9.38 -13.28 -6.65
N TYR A 243 -8.78 -12.98 -5.49
CA TYR A 243 -7.51 -13.57 -5.07
C TYR A 243 -7.61 -15.10 -4.99
N GLU A 244 -8.59 -15.65 -4.28
CA GLU A 244 -8.77 -17.10 -4.18
C GLU A 244 -8.98 -17.75 -5.55
N GLU A 245 -9.81 -17.16 -6.42
CA GLU A 245 -10.07 -17.64 -7.77
C GLU A 245 -8.79 -17.74 -8.61
N LEU A 246 -8.00 -16.66 -8.67
CA LEU A 246 -6.87 -16.57 -9.59
C LEU A 246 -5.61 -17.29 -9.09
N PHE A 247 -5.48 -17.44 -7.77
CA PHE A 247 -4.41 -18.23 -7.17
C PHE A 247 -4.79 -19.72 -6.97
N SER A 248 -5.95 -20.16 -7.47
CA SER A 248 -6.34 -21.59 -7.58
C SER A 248 -6.26 -22.13 -9.00
N THR A 249 -5.79 -21.36 -9.98
CA THR A 249 -5.72 -21.75 -11.40
C THR A 249 -4.52 -22.67 -11.70
N GLU A 250 -4.61 -23.44 -12.80
CA GLU A 250 -3.48 -24.26 -13.28
C GLU A 250 -2.24 -23.40 -13.62
N ARG A 251 -2.45 -22.18 -14.17
CA ARG A 251 -1.36 -21.25 -14.44
C ARG A 251 -0.59 -20.91 -13.17
N TRP A 252 -1.31 -20.61 -12.10
CA TRP A 252 -0.69 -20.35 -10.81
C TRP A 252 0.03 -21.58 -10.24
N ALA A 253 -0.57 -22.77 -10.35
CA ALA A 253 0.03 -24.01 -9.84
C ALA A 253 1.43 -24.25 -10.42
N VAL A 254 1.65 -23.96 -11.73
CA VAL A 254 2.95 -24.07 -12.40
C VAL A 254 3.98 -23.08 -11.82
N LEU A 255 3.57 -21.88 -11.47
CA LEU A 255 4.44 -20.88 -10.85
C LEU A 255 4.76 -21.24 -9.39
N ALA A 256 3.77 -21.71 -8.65
CA ALA A 256 3.94 -22.14 -7.26
C ALA A 256 4.88 -23.37 -7.16
N GLU A 257 4.79 -24.34 -8.09
CA GLU A 257 5.72 -25.47 -8.18
C GLU A 257 7.17 -25.00 -8.46
N ALA A 258 7.33 -23.87 -9.17
CA ALA A 258 8.61 -23.25 -9.40
C ALA A 258 9.09 -22.39 -8.21
N GLY A 259 8.39 -22.37 -7.08
CA GLY A 259 8.76 -21.67 -5.87
C GLY A 259 8.12 -20.28 -5.68
N ALA A 260 7.24 -19.85 -6.59
CA ALA A 260 6.58 -18.54 -6.46
C ALA A 260 5.63 -18.50 -5.26
N LEU A 261 5.56 -17.32 -4.63
CA LEU A 261 4.60 -16.99 -3.59
C LEU A 261 3.49 -16.10 -4.15
N PRO A 262 2.22 -16.23 -3.68
CA PRO A 262 1.13 -15.44 -4.20
C PRO A 262 1.29 -13.95 -3.90
N GLN A 263 0.79 -13.08 -4.79
CA GLN A 263 0.64 -11.66 -4.51
C GLN A 263 -0.45 -11.50 -3.46
N ARG A 264 -0.09 -11.07 -2.25
CA ARG A 264 -1.04 -10.95 -1.16
C ARG A 264 -1.95 -9.72 -1.33
N PRO A 265 -3.27 -9.84 -1.06
CA PRO A 265 -4.12 -8.66 -0.91
C PRO A 265 -3.59 -7.79 0.23
N LEU A 266 -3.48 -6.49 -0.01
CA LEU A 266 -3.14 -5.51 1.00
C LEU A 266 -4.27 -4.49 1.09
N TRP A 267 -4.95 -4.45 2.23
CA TRP A 267 -5.94 -3.42 2.50
C TRP A 267 -5.25 -2.10 2.80
N ALA A 268 -5.47 -1.12 1.93
CA ALA A 268 -4.91 0.22 2.02
C ALA A 268 -6.00 1.25 2.28
N SER A 269 -5.61 2.41 2.80
CA SER A 269 -6.57 3.46 3.18
C SER A 269 -7.61 2.93 4.19
N THR A 270 -7.12 2.32 5.27
CA THR A 270 -7.95 1.63 6.27
C THR A 270 -8.34 2.51 7.47
N GLY A 271 -7.87 3.75 7.51
CA GLY A 271 -8.34 4.74 8.47
C GLY A 271 -9.78 5.19 8.16
N VAL A 272 -10.66 5.06 9.15
CA VAL A 272 -12.06 5.49 9.05
C VAL A 272 -12.13 7.02 8.92
N LYS A 273 -12.99 7.52 8.02
CA LYS A 273 -13.15 8.96 7.73
C LYS A 273 -14.41 9.54 8.39
N ASP A 274 -15.52 8.81 8.38
CA ASP A 274 -16.77 9.22 9.01
C ASP A 274 -16.76 8.78 10.48
N PRO A 275 -16.87 9.73 11.45
CA PRO A 275 -16.86 9.40 12.88
C PRO A 275 -18.12 8.62 13.34
N ALA A 276 -19.11 8.46 12.48
CA ALA A 276 -20.27 7.61 12.76
C ALA A 276 -19.94 6.11 12.68
N TYR A 277 -18.84 5.73 12.04
CA TYR A 277 -18.40 4.34 11.92
C TYR A 277 -17.38 3.98 13.01
N PRO A 278 -17.34 2.69 13.41
CA PRO A 278 -16.27 2.22 14.30
C PRO A 278 -14.89 2.55 13.71
N ASP A 279 -14.00 3.11 14.50
CA ASP A 279 -12.67 3.54 14.05
C ASP A 279 -11.74 2.39 13.65
N THR A 280 -12.12 1.14 13.96
CA THR A 280 -11.45 -0.11 13.56
C THR A 280 -12.15 -0.85 12.42
N LEU A 281 -13.20 -0.27 11.79
CA LEU A 281 -14.08 -0.92 10.83
C LEU A 281 -13.30 -1.69 9.73
N TYR A 282 -12.39 -1.01 9.04
CA TYR A 282 -11.64 -1.59 7.92
C TYR A 282 -10.47 -2.49 8.34
N VAL A 283 -10.32 -2.74 9.61
CA VAL A 283 -9.40 -3.73 10.18
C VAL A 283 -10.18 -4.97 10.60
N THR A 284 -11.18 -4.82 11.45
CA THR A 284 -11.91 -5.94 12.07
C THR A 284 -12.86 -6.65 11.09
N GLU A 285 -13.38 -5.95 10.08
CA GLU A 285 -14.27 -6.52 9.03
C GLU A 285 -13.50 -7.12 7.84
N LEU A 286 -12.17 -7.04 7.82
CA LEU A 286 -11.33 -7.49 6.71
C LEU A 286 -10.21 -8.44 7.16
N VAL A 287 -10.54 -9.35 8.04
CA VAL A 287 -9.64 -10.39 8.56
C VAL A 287 -9.76 -11.66 7.71
N ALA A 288 -8.66 -12.07 7.10
CA ALA A 288 -8.53 -13.37 6.43
C ALA A 288 -7.05 -13.79 6.41
N ALA A 289 -6.79 -15.06 6.17
CA ALA A 289 -5.44 -15.59 6.09
C ALA A 289 -4.67 -15.00 4.90
N GLY A 290 -3.42 -14.63 5.10
CA GLY A 290 -2.51 -14.18 4.04
C GLY A 290 -2.73 -12.74 3.57
N VAL A 291 -3.62 -11.97 4.20
CA VAL A 291 -3.79 -10.54 3.88
C VAL A 291 -2.80 -9.67 4.64
N VAL A 292 -2.54 -8.50 4.09
CA VAL A 292 -1.87 -7.40 4.77
C VAL A 292 -2.89 -6.30 5.04
N ASN A 293 -2.83 -5.66 6.20
CA ASN A 293 -3.55 -4.42 6.46
C ASN A 293 -2.53 -3.33 6.80
N THR A 294 -2.40 -2.33 5.93
CA THR A 294 -1.57 -1.18 6.23
C THR A 294 -2.43 -0.05 6.78
N MET A 295 -2.08 0.44 7.95
CA MET A 295 -2.92 1.38 8.67
C MET A 295 -2.13 2.55 9.24
N PRO A 296 -2.74 3.75 9.32
CA PRO A 296 -2.17 4.87 10.06
C PRO A 296 -2.02 4.51 11.54
N GLU A 297 -1.06 5.14 12.24
CA GLU A 297 -0.81 4.88 13.66
C GLU A 297 -2.08 5.05 14.53
N LYS A 298 -2.89 6.07 14.24
CA LYS A 298 -4.16 6.27 14.95
C LYS A 298 -5.10 5.04 14.86
N THR A 299 -5.16 4.41 13.69
CA THR A 299 -5.97 3.19 13.49
C THR A 299 -5.33 1.99 14.17
N LEU A 300 -3.99 1.90 14.14
CA LEU A 300 -3.24 0.87 14.86
C LEU A 300 -3.47 0.98 16.38
N ASP A 301 -3.43 2.21 16.91
CA ASP A 301 -3.66 2.48 18.33
C ASP A 301 -5.09 2.09 18.76
N ALA A 302 -6.09 2.48 17.98
CA ALA A 302 -7.49 2.11 18.22
C ALA A 302 -7.68 0.58 18.15
N THR A 303 -7.06 -0.08 17.18
CA THR A 303 -7.10 -1.53 17.04
C THR A 303 -6.45 -2.23 18.23
N PHE A 304 -5.28 -1.75 18.67
CA PHE A 304 -4.57 -2.30 19.82
C PHE A 304 -5.36 -2.13 21.13
N ASP A 305 -6.00 -0.97 21.32
CA ASP A 305 -6.72 -0.61 22.55
C ASP A 305 -8.06 -1.35 22.67
N HIS A 306 -8.86 -1.36 21.62
CA HIS A 306 -10.25 -1.86 21.69
C HIS A 306 -10.73 -2.65 20.46
N GLY A 307 -9.85 -3.06 19.54
CA GLY A 307 -10.22 -3.89 18.41
C GLY A 307 -10.84 -5.22 18.85
N VAL A 308 -11.93 -5.62 18.20
CA VAL A 308 -12.60 -6.91 18.45
C VAL A 308 -12.35 -7.82 17.27
N VAL A 309 -11.46 -8.79 17.44
CA VAL A 309 -11.09 -9.77 16.40
C VAL A 309 -11.86 -11.06 16.63
N THR A 310 -12.72 -11.41 15.68
CA THR A 310 -13.61 -12.59 15.76
C THR A 310 -13.15 -13.75 14.88
N GLY A 311 -11.98 -13.67 14.30
CA GLY A 311 -11.46 -14.60 13.30
C GLY A 311 -11.72 -14.10 11.88
N ASP A 312 -11.81 -15.02 10.92
CA ASP A 312 -12.07 -14.69 9.50
C ASP A 312 -13.43 -14.01 9.33
N THR A 313 -13.41 -12.81 8.73
CA THR A 313 -14.60 -11.98 8.46
C THR A 313 -14.85 -11.78 6.97
N ILE A 314 -14.09 -12.47 6.11
CA ILE A 314 -14.16 -12.35 4.65
C ILE A 314 -14.72 -13.62 4.01
N THR A 315 -14.13 -14.78 4.33
CA THR A 315 -14.50 -16.05 3.69
C THR A 315 -15.96 -16.39 3.97
N GLY A 316 -16.70 -16.72 2.90
CA GLY A 316 -18.12 -17.07 3.00
C GLY A 316 -19.09 -15.89 3.04
N THR A 317 -18.60 -14.64 2.86
CA THR A 317 -19.44 -13.42 2.83
C THR A 317 -19.63 -12.84 1.42
N TYR A 318 -19.21 -13.55 0.38
CA TYR A 318 -19.18 -13.01 -0.99
C TYR A 318 -20.58 -12.75 -1.57
N ASP A 319 -21.57 -13.58 -1.23
CA ASP A 319 -22.94 -13.36 -1.69
C ASP A 319 -23.52 -12.07 -1.10
N GLU A 320 -23.35 -11.82 0.21
CA GLU A 320 -23.74 -10.58 0.87
C GLU A 320 -23.02 -9.36 0.29
N ALA A 321 -21.74 -9.48 0.00
CA ALA A 321 -20.94 -8.42 -0.63
C ALA A 321 -21.48 -8.10 -2.05
N ASN A 322 -21.79 -9.13 -2.86
CA ASN A 322 -22.44 -8.95 -4.16
C ASN A 322 -23.83 -8.30 -4.05
N GLU A 323 -24.65 -8.73 -3.09
CA GLU A 323 -25.95 -8.13 -2.83
C GLU A 323 -25.83 -6.64 -2.49
N THR A 324 -24.81 -6.27 -1.71
CA THR A 324 -24.53 -4.87 -1.37
C THR A 324 -24.21 -4.05 -2.62
N LEU A 325 -23.30 -4.50 -3.49
CA LEU A 325 -22.97 -3.78 -4.72
C LEU A 325 -24.15 -3.73 -5.70
N ASN A 326 -24.93 -4.80 -5.82
CA ASN A 326 -26.13 -4.83 -6.64
C ASN A 326 -27.21 -3.86 -6.14
N ALA A 327 -27.38 -3.72 -4.82
CA ALA A 327 -28.31 -2.78 -4.23
C ALA A 327 -27.91 -1.31 -4.51
N LEU A 328 -26.60 -1.00 -4.54
CA LEU A 328 -26.08 0.30 -4.95
C LEU A 328 -26.42 0.62 -6.42
N GLU A 329 -26.16 -0.33 -7.32
CA GLU A 329 -26.52 -0.19 -8.75
C GLU A 329 -28.04 0.01 -8.93
N ALA A 330 -28.88 -0.70 -8.17
CA ALA A 330 -30.34 -0.56 -8.21
C ALA A 330 -30.81 0.84 -7.78
N LEU A 331 -30.07 1.52 -6.92
CA LEU A 331 -30.28 2.91 -6.53
C LEU A 331 -29.69 3.93 -7.50
N GLY A 332 -29.04 3.48 -8.58
CA GLY A 332 -28.39 4.33 -9.58
C GLY A 332 -26.97 4.80 -9.20
N VAL A 333 -26.37 4.19 -8.21
CA VAL A 333 -24.94 4.42 -7.87
C VAL A 333 -24.08 3.46 -8.68
N SER A 334 -23.55 3.94 -9.82
CA SER A 334 -22.70 3.11 -10.69
C SER A 334 -21.36 2.80 -10.04
N TYR A 335 -21.09 1.51 -9.84
CA TYR A 335 -19.81 1.02 -9.33
C TYR A 335 -18.64 1.46 -10.24
N ASN A 336 -18.78 1.29 -11.55
CA ASN A 336 -17.72 1.61 -12.50
C ASN A 336 -17.38 3.11 -12.49
N ASP A 337 -18.39 3.99 -12.40
CA ASP A 337 -18.15 5.44 -12.31
C ASP A 337 -17.38 5.80 -11.04
N VAL A 338 -17.75 5.17 -9.91
CA VAL A 338 -17.07 5.41 -8.61
C VAL A 338 -15.60 4.99 -8.68
N VAL A 339 -15.31 3.77 -9.10
CA VAL A 339 -13.94 3.26 -9.08
C VAL A 339 -13.03 3.95 -10.11
N THR A 340 -13.59 4.38 -11.25
CA THR A 340 -12.86 5.17 -12.25
C THR A 340 -12.53 6.58 -11.72
N LEU A 341 -13.50 7.23 -11.06
CA LEU A 341 -13.27 8.51 -10.41
C LEU A 341 -12.18 8.41 -9.34
N LEU A 342 -12.26 7.38 -8.48
CA LEU A 342 -11.29 7.19 -7.39
C LEU A 342 -9.87 6.90 -7.88
N GLU A 343 -9.72 6.19 -9.00
CA GLU A 343 -8.41 5.99 -9.64
C GLU A 343 -7.81 7.33 -10.08
N THR A 344 -8.61 8.15 -10.77
CA THR A 344 -8.20 9.49 -11.22
C THR A 344 -7.84 10.40 -10.06
N GLU A 345 -8.74 10.55 -9.08
CA GLU A 345 -8.51 11.38 -7.89
C GLU A 345 -7.33 10.88 -7.04
N GLY A 346 -7.13 9.57 -6.99
CA GLY A 346 -6.00 8.95 -6.29
C GLY A 346 -4.66 9.37 -6.87
N LEU A 347 -4.53 9.31 -8.18
CA LEU A 347 -3.34 9.76 -8.92
C LEU A 347 -3.14 11.27 -8.80
N GLU A 348 -4.19 12.07 -9.00
CA GLU A 348 -4.13 13.54 -8.87
C GLU A 348 -3.66 13.95 -7.47
N LYS A 349 -4.15 13.28 -6.44
CA LYS A 349 -3.73 13.53 -5.05
C LYS A 349 -2.24 13.22 -4.84
N PHE A 350 -1.74 12.10 -5.37
CA PHE A 350 -0.34 11.74 -5.24
C PHE A 350 0.56 12.71 -6.01
N VAL A 351 0.18 13.09 -7.22
CA VAL A 351 0.89 14.12 -8.01
C VAL A 351 0.86 15.47 -7.29
N GLY A 352 -0.27 15.84 -6.67
CA GLY A 352 -0.40 17.04 -5.86
C GLY A 352 0.59 17.06 -4.68
N SER A 353 0.58 16.00 -3.87
CA SER A 353 1.51 15.88 -2.72
C SER A 353 2.98 15.85 -3.16
N TRP A 354 3.28 15.26 -4.31
CA TRP A 354 4.63 15.28 -4.88
C TRP A 354 5.08 16.69 -5.28
N LYS A 355 4.19 17.46 -5.90
CA LYS A 355 4.48 18.87 -6.26
C LYS A 355 4.70 19.75 -5.02
N GLU A 356 3.92 19.54 -3.97
CA GLU A 356 4.11 20.23 -2.69
C GLU A 356 5.46 19.87 -2.09
N LEU A 357 5.82 18.60 -2.06
CA LEU A 357 7.14 18.13 -1.61
C LEU A 357 8.29 18.75 -2.40
N LEU A 358 8.20 18.80 -3.73
CA LEU A 358 9.20 19.46 -4.58
C LEU A 358 9.36 20.93 -4.22
N ALA A 359 8.26 21.66 -4.03
CA ALA A 359 8.28 23.09 -3.70
C ALA A 359 8.92 23.37 -2.32
N ASP A 360 8.60 22.55 -1.32
CA ASP A 360 9.14 22.70 0.03
C ASP A 360 10.64 22.37 0.10
N VAL A 361 11.08 21.31 -0.58
CA VAL A 361 12.51 20.97 -0.68
C VAL A 361 13.28 22.03 -1.49
N GLU A 362 12.69 22.60 -2.54
CA GLU A 362 13.29 23.75 -3.26
C GLU A 362 13.54 24.93 -2.33
N GLY A 363 12.54 25.32 -1.53
CA GLY A 363 12.64 26.40 -0.55
C GLY A 363 13.73 26.14 0.49
N ALA A 364 13.81 24.92 0.99
CA ALA A 364 14.83 24.50 1.95
C ALA A 364 16.25 24.52 1.35
N LEU A 365 16.44 24.01 0.12
CA LEU A 365 17.72 24.07 -0.61
C LEU A 365 18.18 25.49 -0.88
N VAL A 366 17.28 26.37 -1.29
CA VAL A 366 17.59 27.80 -1.50
C VAL A 366 18.04 28.46 -0.19
N THR A 367 17.39 28.11 0.91
CA THR A 367 17.76 28.64 2.24
C THR A 367 19.13 28.14 2.68
N ALA A 368 19.38 26.85 2.55
CA ALA A 368 20.66 26.24 2.88
C ALA A 368 21.83 26.78 2.06
N ARG A 369 21.64 27.03 0.76
CA ARG A 369 22.66 27.61 -0.14
C ARG A 369 23.00 29.06 0.19
N LYS A 370 22.09 29.82 0.84
CA LYS A 370 22.36 31.21 1.29
C LYS A 370 23.08 31.25 2.62
N ALA A 371 22.99 30.18 3.41
CA ALA A 371 23.61 30.05 4.72
C ALA A 371 25.05 29.50 4.66
N SER A 372 25.42 28.85 3.54
CA SER A 372 26.77 28.37 3.25
C SER A 372 27.60 29.40 2.50
#